data_87194562259b658597be67f3c20dd283
#
_entry.id   87194562259b658597be67f3c20dd283
#
_cell.length_a   1.000
_cell.length_b   1.000
_cell.length_c   1.000
_cell.angle_alpha   90.00
_cell.angle_beta   90.00
_cell.angle_gamma   90.00
#
_symmetry.space_group_name_H-M   'P 1'
#
loop_
_entity.id
_entity.type
_entity.pdbx_description
1 polymer ?
#
loop_
_entity_poly.entity_id
_entity_poly.type
_entity_poly.pdbx_seq_one_letter_code
_entity_poly.pdbx_strand_id
1 'polypeptide(L)'
;ITNEIKTQEIRLLKPMIQLNDAPESVGGADVIVSTDDNVYTFIEDPARPGVYQSEEVFGGKAGKTYSLLINHDDRIITAKASMVQATEFNFLRYARQNNTKLFRIVWVANPYNAKRPAMYEILLDWSSVPGYENADPESTKARLLYYTLPTLDVSQIFAPAMETVLFPPGTLITERRYSLAPAHAEFIRALLSETNWQGGLFNS
;
A
#
# COMPACT_ATOMS: atom_id res chain seq x y z
N ILE A 1 0.31 -5.71 -9.34
CA ILE A 1 -0.87 -6.45 -9.83
C ILE A 1 -1.84 -6.62 -8.68
N THR A 2 -3.11 -6.27 -8.90
CA THR A 2 -4.22 -6.45 -7.93
C THR A 2 -5.20 -7.49 -8.48
N ASN A 3 -6.10 -7.98 -7.63
CA ASN A 3 -7.17 -8.89 -8.03
C ASN A 3 -8.38 -8.17 -8.66
N GLU A 4 -8.38 -6.85 -8.69
CA GLU A 4 -9.41 -6.07 -9.38
C GLU A 4 -9.26 -6.21 -10.89
N ILE A 5 -10.36 -6.45 -11.57
CA ILE A 5 -10.40 -6.51 -13.05
C ILE A 5 -10.33 -5.06 -13.58
N LYS A 6 -9.13 -4.67 -13.96
CA LYS A 6 -8.83 -3.32 -14.46
C LYS A 6 -7.54 -3.31 -15.26
N THR A 7 -7.23 -2.20 -15.91
CA THR A 7 -5.88 -1.91 -16.39
C THR A 7 -4.95 -1.89 -15.18
N GLN A 8 -3.93 -2.75 -15.18
CA GLN A 8 -2.93 -2.80 -14.12
C GLN A 8 -1.84 -1.78 -14.39
N GLU A 9 -1.24 -1.24 -13.34
CA GLU A 9 -0.21 -0.20 -13.46
C GLU A 9 1.09 -0.64 -12.79
N ILE A 10 2.21 -0.35 -13.44
CA ILE A 10 3.57 -0.50 -12.91
C ILE A 10 4.25 0.86 -13.02
N ARG A 11 4.90 1.30 -11.95
CA ARG A 11 5.68 2.54 -11.93
C ARG A 11 7.15 2.22 -11.79
N LEU A 12 7.96 2.76 -12.70
CA LEU A 12 9.41 2.63 -12.66
C LEU A 12 10.04 3.95 -12.23
N LEU A 13 10.84 3.88 -11.19
CA LEU A 13 11.53 5.03 -10.59
C LEU A 13 12.99 4.68 -10.36
N LYS A 14 13.87 5.66 -10.51
CA LYS A 14 15.27 5.54 -10.07
C LYS A 14 15.34 5.57 -8.54
N PRO A 15 16.34 4.90 -7.94
CA PRO A 15 16.60 5.05 -6.51
C PRO A 15 16.86 6.52 -6.16
N MET A 16 16.28 6.99 -5.05
CA MET A 16 16.60 8.29 -4.51
C MET A 16 17.98 8.27 -3.84
N ILE A 17 18.82 9.27 -4.15
CA ILE A 17 20.15 9.44 -3.54
C ILE A 17 20.06 10.32 -2.31
N GLN A 18 19.17 11.31 -2.30
CA GLN A 18 18.92 12.21 -1.19
C GLN A 18 17.48 12.06 -0.68
N LEU A 19 17.32 12.20 0.64
CA LEU A 19 16.06 11.90 1.33
C LEU A 19 14.87 12.77 0.88
N ASN A 20 15.14 13.97 0.36
CA ASN A 20 14.12 14.95 -0.02
C ASN A 20 13.98 15.15 -1.54
N ASP A 21 14.67 14.35 -2.33
CA ASP A 21 14.54 14.41 -3.78
C ASP A 21 13.23 13.75 -4.24
N ALA A 22 12.60 14.33 -5.26
CA ALA A 22 11.54 13.64 -5.95
C ALA A 22 12.13 12.47 -6.75
N PRO A 23 11.55 11.25 -6.67
CA PRO A 23 12.07 10.11 -7.42
C PRO A 23 11.95 10.36 -8.92
N GLU A 24 13.05 10.18 -9.64
CA GLU A 24 13.11 10.33 -11.10
C GLU A 24 12.40 9.16 -11.78
N SER A 25 11.49 9.46 -12.70
CA SER A 25 10.77 8.46 -13.50
C SER A 25 11.67 7.81 -14.55
N VAL A 26 11.47 6.52 -14.81
CA VAL A 26 12.17 5.75 -15.84
C VAL A 26 11.21 5.46 -16.98
N GLY A 27 11.37 6.17 -18.10
CA GLY A 27 10.63 5.96 -19.34
C GLY A 27 11.38 5.07 -20.33
N GLY A 28 10.69 4.63 -21.39
CA GLY A 28 11.28 3.91 -22.51
C GLY A 28 11.70 2.46 -22.22
N ALA A 29 11.15 1.82 -21.19
CA ALA A 29 11.42 0.43 -20.87
C ALA A 29 10.42 -0.53 -21.55
N ASP A 30 10.87 -1.73 -21.90
CA ASP A 30 9.96 -2.84 -22.20
C ASP A 30 9.57 -3.51 -20.90
N VAL A 31 8.27 -3.55 -20.59
CA VAL A 31 7.75 -4.10 -19.36
C VAL A 31 6.76 -5.23 -19.66
N ILE A 32 7.05 -6.41 -19.15
CA ILE A 32 6.24 -7.61 -19.36
C ILE A 32 5.97 -8.29 -18.01
N VAL A 33 4.74 -8.71 -17.80
CA VAL A 33 4.35 -9.60 -16.71
C VAL A 33 3.85 -10.91 -17.30
N SER A 34 4.32 -12.03 -16.81
CA SER A 34 3.89 -13.34 -17.27
C SER A 34 3.44 -14.23 -16.11
N THR A 35 2.55 -15.16 -16.44
CA THR A 35 2.19 -16.33 -15.63
C THR A 35 2.48 -17.58 -16.45
N ASP A 36 2.20 -18.76 -15.91
CA ASP A 36 2.32 -20.03 -16.67
C ASP A 36 1.42 -20.05 -17.92
N ASP A 37 0.29 -19.30 -17.88
CA ASP A 37 -0.76 -19.38 -18.91
C ASP A 37 -0.84 -18.12 -19.79
N ASN A 38 -0.32 -16.96 -19.33
CA ASN A 38 -0.55 -15.67 -19.97
C ASN A 38 0.69 -14.79 -19.93
N VAL A 39 0.78 -13.90 -20.93
CA VAL A 39 1.77 -12.82 -21.02
C VAL A 39 1.01 -11.51 -21.14
N TYR A 40 1.35 -10.53 -20.32
CA TYR A 40 0.76 -9.20 -20.31
C TYR A 40 1.84 -8.17 -20.63
N THR A 41 1.66 -7.46 -21.73
CA THR A 41 2.52 -6.33 -22.11
C THR A 41 2.02 -5.07 -21.41
N PHE A 42 2.97 -4.24 -20.97
CA PHE A 42 2.68 -2.94 -20.38
C PHE A 42 3.28 -1.84 -21.23
N ILE A 43 2.47 -0.86 -21.61
CA ILE A 43 2.85 0.28 -22.42
C ILE A 43 2.97 1.52 -21.53
N GLU A 44 3.99 2.33 -21.76
CA GLU A 44 4.19 3.58 -21.04
C GLU A 44 3.05 4.56 -21.35
N ASP A 45 2.51 5.18 -20.31
CA ASP A 45 1.52 6.25 -20.43
C ASP A 45 2.22 7.55 -20.88
N PRO A 46 1.95 8.06 -22.08
CA PRO A 46 2.64 9.24 -22.62
C PRO A 46 2.39 10.51 -21.80
N ALA A 47 1.30 10.56 -21.02
CA ALA A 47 0.99 11.67 -20.13
C ALA A 47 1.65 11.57 -18.74
N ARG A 48 2.15 10.38 -18.40
CA ARG A 48 2.75 10.09 -17.09
C ARG A 48 4.05 9.28 -17.25
N PRO A 49 5.19 9.93 -17.55
CA PRO A 49 6.46 9.24 -17.76
C PRO A 49 6.81 8.30 -16.61
N GLY A 50 7.28 7.10 -16.94
CA GLY A 50 7.60 6.04 -15.98
C GLY A 50 6.40 5.27 -15.43
N VAL A 51 5.19 5.57 -15.88
CA VAL A 51 3.98 4.80 -15.58
C VAL A 51 3.63 3.91 -16.75
N TYR A 52 3.59 2.61 -16.54
CA TYR A 52 3.30 1.60 -17.53
C TYR A 52 1.96 0.95 -17.24
N GLN A 53 1.08 0.88 -18.23
CA GLN A 53 -0.26 0.31 -18.11
C GLN A 53 -0.37 -0.96 -18.95
N SER A 54 -1.04 -1.98 -18.40
CA SER A 54 -1.30 -3.20 -19.16
C SER A 54 -2.20 -2.90 -20.37
N GLU A 55 -1.86 -3.45 -21.54
CA GLU A 55 -2.70 -3.33 -22.75
C GLU A 55 -4.06 -3.98 -22.54
N GLU A 56 -4.10 -5.08 -21.79
CA GLU A 56 -5.32 -5.80 -21.48
C GLU A 56 -5.79 -5.51 -20.06
N VAL A 57 -7.10 -5.47 -19.89
CA VAL A 57 -7.76 -5.42 -18.59
C VAL A 57 -7.72 -6.82 -17.97
N PHE A 58 -7.11 -6.97 -16.81
CA PHE A 58 -7.09 -8.25 -16.10
C PHE A 58 -7.06 -8.08 -14.59
N GLY A 59 -7.41 -9.13 -13.87
CA GLY A 59 -7.28 -9.23 -12.42
C GLY A 59 -6.37 -10.39 -12.03
N GLY A 60 -5.50 -10.14 -11.09
CA GLY A 60 -4.63 -11.19 -10.54
C GLY A 60 -5.43 -12.28 -9.83
N LYS A 61 -4.96 -13.51 -9.91
CA LYS A 61 -5.61 -14.69 -9.30
C LYS A 61 -4.75 -15.22 -8.15
N ALA A 62 -5.38 -15.42 -6.99
CA ALA A 62 -4.73 -16.04 -5.84
C ALA A 62 -4.19 -17.44 -6.21
N GLY A 63 -2.99 -17.76 -5.73
CA GLY A 63 -2.29 -19.01 -6.05
C GLY A 63 -1.45 -18.97 -7.32
N LYS A 64 -1.61 -17.96 -8.20
CA LYS A 64 -0.76 -17.79 -9.39
C LYS A 64 0.52 -17.02 -9.05
N THR A 65 1.59 -17.40 -9.72
CA THR A 65 2.88 -16.70 -9.67
C THR A 65 3.02 -15.81 -10.89
N TYR A 66 3.39 -14.56 -10.63
CA TYR A 66 3.63 -13.54 -11.63
C TYR A 66 5.12 -13.27 -11.73
N SER A 67 5.66 -13.34 -12.93
CA SER A 67 7.06 -13.00 -13.24
C SER A 67 7.08 -11.68 -13.96
N LEU A 68 7.83 -10.72 -13.43
CA LEU A 68 8.08 -9.42 -14.06
C LEU A 68 9.42 -9.48 -14.79
N LEU A 69 9.43 -8.93 -16.01
CA LEU A 69 10.63 -8.67 -16.78
C LEU A 69 10.60 -7.21 -17.22
N ILE A 70 11.67 -6.50 -16.95
CA ILE A 70 11.90 -5.13 -17.42
C ILE A 70 13.21 -5.12 -18.17
N ASN A 71 13.17 -4.63 -19.41
CA ASN A 71 14.36 -4.37 -20.23
C ASN A 71 14.49 -2.86 -20.43
N HIS A 72 15.61 -2.29 -19.99
CA HIS A 72 15.88 -0.85 -20.09
C HIS A 72 17.40 -0.61 -20.12
N ASP A 73 17.89 0.15 -21.10
CA ASP A 73 19.31 0.51 -21.26
C ASP A 73 20.26 -0.70 -21.17
N ASP A 74 20.01 -1.76 -21.96
CA ASP A 74 20.77 -3.01 -21.96
C ASP A 74 20.79 -3.76 -20.62
N ARG A 75 19.91 -3.41 -19.70
CA ARG A 75 19.74 -4.08 -18.41
C ARG A 75 18.43 -4.85 -18.37
N ILE A 76 18.51 -6.07 -17.92
CA ILE A 76 17.36 -6.92 -17.69
C ILE A 76 17.14 -7.05 -16.17
N ILE A 77 15.97 -6.63 -15.71
CA ILE A 77 15.54 -6.76 -14.32
C ILE A 77 14.39 -7.76 -14.27
N THR A 78 14.49 -8.73 -13.38
CA THR A 78 13.43 -9.73 -13.18
C THR A 78 13.01 -9.79 -11.73
N ALA A 79 11.72 -10.05 -11.52
CA ALA A 79 11.17 -10.33 -10.19
C ALA A 79 10.05 -11.37 -10.29
N LYS A 80 9.82 -12.09 -9.20
CA LYS A 80 8.71 -13.04 -9.08
C LYS A 80 7.95 -12.80 -7.80
N ALA A 81 6.62 -12.88 -7.88
CA ALA A 81 5.75 -12.84 -6.71
C ALA A 81 4.55 -13.74 -6.92
N SER A 82 4.14 -14.45 -5.87
CA SER A 82 2.89 -15.21 -5.89
C SER A 82 1.79 -14.39 -5.24
N MET A 83 0.63 -14.32 -5.89
CA MET A 83 -0.53 -13.69 -5.30
C MET A 83 -1.13 -14.62 -4.24
N VAL A 84 -1.17 -14.16 -3.02
CA VAL A 84 -1.75 -14.91 -1.90
C VAL A 84 -3.18 -14.44 -1.65
N GLN A 85 -4.01 -15.35 -1.16
CA GLN A 85 -5.40 -15.04 -0.85
C GLN A 85 -5.49 -14.06 0.32
N ALA A 86 -6.27 -12.99 0.17
CA ALA A 86 -6.55 -12.10 1.28
C ALA A 86 -7.43 -12.78 2.35
N THR A 87 -7.30 -12.34 3.59
CA THR A 87 -8.21 -12.71 4.67
C THR A 87 -9.52 -11.94 4.54
N GLU A 88 -10.57 -12.41 5.16
CA GLU A 88 -11.86 -11.73 5.20
C GLU A 88 -11.76 -10.39 5.92
N PHE A 89 -12.65 -9.44 5.56
CA PHE A 89 -12.75 -8.16 6.23
C PHE A 89 -13.35 -8.33 7.62
N ASN A 90 -12.71 -7.74 8.63
CA ASN A 90 -13.32 -7.52 9.92
C ASN A 90 -14.02 -6.17 9.92
N PHE A 91 -15.03 -6.02 10.79
CA PHE A 91 -15.68 -4.72 10.96
C PHE A 91 -14.67 -3.69 11.48
N LEU A 92 -14.53 -2.61 10.73
CA LEU A 92 -13.78 -1.45 11.16
C LEU A 92 -14.42 -0.87 12.43
N ARG A 93 -13.61 -0.56 13.44
CA ARG A 93 -14.07 0.05 14.68
C ARG A 93 -13.62 1.50 14.72
N TYR A 94 -14.52 2.36 15.17
CA TYR A 94 -14.23 3.75 15.44
C TYR A 94 -14.82 4.16 16.79
N ALA A 95 -14.22 5.13 17.44
CA ALA A 95 -14.68 5.65 18.72
C ALA A 95 -14.73 7.18 18.67
N ARG A 96 -15.70 7.75 19.38
CA ARG A 96 -15.76 9.19 19.57
C ARG A 96 -14.64 9.64 20.49
N GLN A 97 -13.96 10.72 20.12
CA GLN A 97 -12.98 11.35 20.98
C GLN A 97 -13.69 12.12 22.11
N ASN A 98 -13.26 11.88 23.35
CA ASN A 98 -13.85 12.53 24.52
C ASN A 98 -13.87 14.06 24.38
N ASN A 99 -14.99 14.68 24.79
CA ASN A 99 -15.22 16.12 24.75
C ASN A 99 -15.21 16.77 23.35
N THR A 100 -15.31 15.98 22.29
CA THR A 100 -15.39 16.49 20.92
C THR A 100 -16.54 15.83 20.15
N LYS A 101 -16.83 16.35 18.94
CA LYS A 101 -17.74 15.70 17.97
C LYS A 101 -16.97 14.83 16.98
N LEU A 102 -15.65 14.69 17.14
CA LEU A 102 -14.78 13.97 16.23
C LEU A 102 -14.65 12.50 16.62
N PHE A 103 -14.29 11.69 15.65
CA PHE A 103 -14.06 10.27 15.76
C PHE A 103 -12.61 9.93 15.42
N ARG A 104 -12.18 8.77 15.86
CA ARG A 104 -10.90 8.16 15.49
C ARG A 104 -11.10 6.70 15.17
N ILE A 105 -10.25 6.15 14.32
CA ILE A 105 -10.18 4.71 14.10
C ILE A 105 -9.63 4.04 15.36
N VAL A 106 -10.28 2.98 15.79
CA VAL A 106 -9.79 2.06 16.82
C VAL A 106 -9.34 0.80 16.10
N TRP A 107 -8.04 0.68 15.87
CA TRP A 107 -7.50 -0.51 15.25
C TRP A 107 -7.57 -1.69 16.21
N VAL A 108 -8.21 -2.76 15.76
CA VAL A 108 -8.23 -4.04 16.47
C VAL A 108 -7.51 -5.04 15.56
N ALA A 109 -6.32 -5.42 15.97
CA ALA A 109 -5.58 -6.42 15.22
C ALA A 109 -6.31 -7.75 15.17
N ASN A 110 -6.26 -8.36 14.00
CA ASN A 110 -6.47 -9.78 13.89
C ASN A 110 -5.25 -10.51 14.48
N PRO A 111 -5.44 -11.67 15.10
CA PRO A 111 -4.33 -12.53 15.46
C PRO A 111 -3.44 -12.74 14.23
N TYR A 112 -2.14 -12.59 14.41
CA TYR A 112 -1.19 -12.83 13.36
C TYR A 112 -1.32 -14.29 12.87
N ASN A 113 -1.47 -14.44 11.56
CA ASN A 113 -1.42 -15.72 10.90
C ASN A 113 -0.22 -15.75 9.95
N ALA A 114 0.77 -16.59 10.24
CA ALA A 114 1.98 -16.72 9.44
C ALA A 114 1.72 -17.05 7.96
N LYS A 115 0.60 -17.70 7.67
CA LYS A 115 0.19 -18.05 6.31
C LYS A 115 -0.56 -16.92 5.59
N ARG A 116 -0.95 -15.88 6.30
CA ARG A 116 -1.78 -14.80 5.76
C ARG A 116 -1.40 -13.43 6.34
N PRO A 117 -0.13 -13.01 6.18
CA PRO A 117 0.24 -11.64 6.54
C PRO A 117 -0.52 -10.65 5.66
N ALA A 118 -0.91 -9.52 6.24
CA ALA A 118 -1.74 -8.55 5.55
C ALA A 118 -1.33 -7.12 5.87
N MET A 119 -1.61 -6.23 4.93
CA MET A 119 -1.61 -4.79 5.12
C MET A 119 -3.04 -4.27 4.96
N TYR A 120 -3.42 -3.32 5.79
CA TYR A 120 -4.71 -2.65 5.76
C TYR A 120 -4.48 -1.18 5.51
N GLU A 121 -5.15 -0.65 4.50
CA GLU A 121 -5.15 0.77 4.17
C GLU A 121 -6.54 1.33 4.46
N ILE A 122 -6.61 2.33 5.31
CA ILE A 122 -7.85 3.04 5.63
C ILE A 122 -7.70 4.45 5.09
N LEU A 123 -8.53 4.79 4.11
CA LEU A 123 -8.62 6.12 3.54
C LEU A 123 -9.81 6.83 4.16
N LEU A 124 -9.58 8.02 4.70
CA LEU A 124 -10.57 8.90 5.28
C LEU A 124 -10.71 10.12 4.36
N ASP A 125 -11.94 10.47 3.99
CA ASP A 125 -12.23 11.67 3.20
C ASP A 125 -13.47 12.36 3.76
N TRP A 126 -13.29 13.60 4.26
CA TRP A 126 -14.35 14.44 4.79
C TRP A 126 -14.48 15.76 4.04
N SER A 127 -13.93 15.86 2.84
CA SER A 127 -14.00 17.06 1.99
C SER A 127 -15.44 17.46 1.63
N SER A 128 -16.36 16.49 1.59
CA SER A 128 -17.78 16.69 1.31
C SER A 128 -18.64 16.93 2.55
N VAL A 129 -18.05 16.93 3.74
CA VAL A 129 -18.80 17.15 4.99
C VAL A 129 -19.10 18.64 5.16
N PRO A 130 -20.34 19.03 5.49
CA PRO A 130 -20.71 20.44 5.71
C PRO A 130 -19.76 21.15 6.68
N GLY A 131 -19.27 22.32 6.27
CA GLY A 131 -18.30 23.12 7.02
C GLY A 131 -16.85 22.90 6.61
N TYR A 132 -16.55 21.97 5.68
CA TYR A 132 -15.22 21.70 5.15
C TYR A 132 -15.07 22.02 3.66
N GLU A 133 -16.10 22.62 3.02
CA GLU A 133 -16.16 22.85 1.57
C GLU A 133 -15.03 23.76 1.05
N ASN A 134 -14.50 24.63 1.90
CA ASN A 134 -13.41 25.56 1.57
C ASN A 134 -12.09 25.18 2.26
N ALA A 135 -12.02 24.02 2.88
CA ALA A 135 -10.79 23.56 3.51
C ALA A 135 -9.78 23.08 2.46
N ASP A 136 -8.50 23.14 2.81
CA ASP A 136 -7.46 22.58 1.97
C ASP A 136 -7.75 21.09 1.73
N PRO A 137 -7.74 20.60 0.46
CA PRO A 137 -7.98 19.21 0.13
C PRO A 137 -7.09 18.21 0.89
N GLU A 138 -5.84 18.57 1.16
CA GLU A 138 -4.92 17.73 1.94
C GLU A 138 -5.28 17.68 3.42
N SER A 139 -5.91 18.73 3.96
CA SER A 139 -6.36 18.79 5.36
C SER A 139 -7.66 18.03 5.62
N THR A 140 -8.36 17.61 4.56
CA THR A 140 -9.65 16.90 4.63
C THR A 140 -9.55 15.41 4.31
N LYS A 141 -8.34 14.90 4.17
CA LYS A 141 -8.07 13.50 3.86
C LYS A 141 -7.00 12.94 4.79
N ALA A 142 -7.09 11.66 5.03
CA ALA A 142 -6.02 10.95 5.73
C ALA A 142 -5.89 9.51 5.23
N ARG A 143 -4.69 8.98 5.35
CA ARG A 143 -4.35 7.61 4.99
C ARG A 143 -3.68 6.94 6.19
N LEU A 144 -4.28 5.86 6.67
CA LEU A 144 -3.75 5.05 7.76
C LEU A 144 -3.33 3.70 7.21
N LEU A 145 -2.17 3.22 7.63
CA LEU A 145 -1.64 1.92 7.26
C LEU A 145 -1.44 1.07 8.51
N TYR A 146 -1.97 -0.14 8.49
CA TYR A 146 -1.82 -1.12 9.54
C TYR A 146 -1.30 -2.43 8.95
N TYR A 147 -0.48 -3.14 9.72
CA TYR A 147 0.13 -4.39 9.27
C TYR A 147 -0.11 -5.51 10.27
N THR A 148 -0.33 -6.73 9.76
CA THR A 148 -0.21 -7.95 10.53
C THR A 148 1.03 -8.68 10.02
N LEU A 149 2.13 -8.53 10.75
CA LEU A 149 3.44 -9.07 10.37
C LEU A 149 3.95 -10.02 11.44
N PRO A 150 4.88 -10.95 11.09
CA PRO A 150 5.55 -11.76 12.07
C PRO A 150 6.34 -10.86 13.02
N THR A 151 6.04 -10.95 14.31
CA THR A 151 6.76 -10.23 15.36
C THR A 151 7.53 -11.24 16.22
N LEU A 152 8.60 -10.79 16.85
CA LEU A 152 9.27 -11.56 17.89
C LEU A 152 8.38 -11.68 19.15
N ASP A 153 7.47 -10.72 19.31
CA ASP A 153 6.42 -10.73 20.33
C ASP A 153 5.06 -10.64 19.61
N VAL A 154 4.29 -11.73 19.67
CA VAL A 154 2.96 -11.84 19.05
C VAL A 154 1.94 -10.83 19.59
N SER A 155 2.25 -10.11 20.66
CA SER A 155 1.39 -9.08 21.24
C SER A 155 1.58 -7.69 20.63
N GLN A 156 2.65 -7.48 19.85
CA GLN A 156 2.94 -6.17 19.25
C GLN A 156 2.41 -6.07 17.83
N ILE A 157 1.53 -5.11 17.64
CA ILE A 157 1.07 -4.68 16.33
C ILE A 157 1.94 -3.51 15.94
N PHE A 158 2.60 -3.62 14.77
CA PHE A 158 3.21 -2.46 14.16
C PHE A 158 2.12 -1.54 13.62
N ALA A 159 1.64 -0.64 14.49
CA ALA A 159 1.00 0.57 14.03
C ALA A 159 2.11 1.61 13.85
N PRO A 160 2.16 2.35 12.73
CA PRO A 160 3.05 3.51 12.65
C PRO A 160 2.80 4.41 13.84
N ALA A 161 3.85 5.07 14.36
CA ALA A 161 3.78 6.00 15.48
C ALA A 161 2.58 6.91 15.25
N MET A 162 1.57 6.81 16.13
CA MET A 162 0.21 7.21 15.79
C MET A 162 0.07 8.71 15.85
N GLU A 163 0.06 9.36 14.71
CA GLU A 163 -0.77 10.54 14.59
C GLU A 163 -2.23 10.10 14.73
N THR A 164 -2.84 10.50 15.83
CA THR A 164 -4.26 10.23 16.03
C THR A 164 -5.04 11.11 15.07
N VAL A 165 -5.44 10.55 13.94
CA VAL A 165 -6.28 11.26 12.98
C VAL A 165 -7.69 11.35 13.54
N LEU A 166 -8.16 12.57 13.74
CA LEU A 166 -9.53 12.87 14.15
C LEU A 166 -10.32 13.33 12.93
N PHE A 167 -11.51 12.78 12.74
CA PHE A 167 -12.37 13.09 11.60
C PHE A 167 -13.81 13.34 12.06
N PRO A 168 -14.58 14.19 11.34
CA PRO A 168 -15.97 14.52 11.68
C PRO A 168 -16.94 13.37 11.34
N PRO A 169 -18.17 13.39 11.89
CA PRO A 169 -19.24 12.52 11.42
C PRO A 169 -19.55 12.83 9.94
N GLY A 170 -19.91 11.80 9.18
CA GLY A 170 -20.17 11.94 7.74
C GLY A 170 -18.93 11.71 6.86
N THR A 171 -17.75 11.49 7.44
CA THR A 171 -16.52 11.10 6.72
C THR A 171 -16.74 9.82 5.93
N LEU A 172 -16.37 9.83 4.66
CA LEU A 172 -16.27 8.61 3.84
C LEU A 172 -15.04 7.82 4.28
N ILE A 173 -15.25 6.55 4.63
CA ILE A 173 -14.17 5.65 5.03
C ILE A 173 -14.08 4.53 4.00
N THR A 174 -12.91 4.39 3.35
CA THR A 174 -12.63 3.29 2.44
C THR A 174 -11.56 2.41 3.06
N GLU A 175 -11.89 1.14 3.27
CA GLU A 175 -10.93 0.14 3.73
C GLU A 175 -10.48 -0.72 2.56
N ARG A 176 -9.16 -0.84 2.38
CA ARG A 176 -8.53 -1.76 1.44
C ARG A 176 -7.66 -2.74 2.20
N ARG A 177 -7.71 -3.98 1.80
CA ARG A 177 -6.89 -5.04 2.39
C ARG A 177 -6.01 -5.67 1.32
N TYR A 178 -4.74 -5.75 1.65
CA TYR A 178 -3.73 -6.36 0.80
C TYR A 178 -3.17 -7.60 1.49
N SER A 179 -3.23 -8.74 0.83
CA SER A 179 -2.46 -9.91 1.24
C SER A 179 -0.99 -9.69 0.88
N LEU A 180 -0.10 -10.12 1.74
CA LEU A 180 1.34 -10.02 1.53
C LEU A 180 1.92 -11.42 1.27
N ALA A 181 2.72 -11.56 0.21
CA ALA A 181 3.54 -12.74 0.05
C ALA A 181 4.55 -12.81 1.20
N PRO A 182 4.95 -14.01 1.68
CA PRO A 182 5.84 -14.15 2.83
C PRO A 182 7.12 -13.32 2.73
N ALA A 183 7.80 -13.36 1.59
CA ALA A 183 9.01 -12.57 1.37
C ALA A 183 8.76 -11.05 1.44
N HIS A 184 7.61 -10.57 0.96
CA HIS A 184 7.22 -9.16 1.07
C HIS A 184 6.90 -8.78 2.53
N ALA A 185 6.23 -9.65 3.27
CA ALA A 185 5.97 -9.43 4.69
C ALA A 185 7.26 -9.35 5.52
N GLU A 186 8.24 -10.21 5.23
CA GLU A 186 9.57 -10.17 5.86
C GLU A 186 10.32 -8.89 5.51
N PHE A 187 10.29 -8.47 4.25
CA PHE A 187 10.89 -7.20 3.82
C PHE A 187 10.29 -6.00 4.56
N ILE A 188 8.96 -5.89 4.60
CA ILE A 188 8.28 -4.79 5.32
C ILE A 188 8.63 -4.86 6.81
N ARG A 189 8.64 -6.05 7.40
CA ARG A 189 9.03 -6.23 8.81
C ARG A 189 10.44 -5.72 9.07
N ALA A 190 11.41 -6.11 8.24
CA ALA A 190 12.79 -5.66 8.36
C ALA A 190 12.87 -4.12 8.24
N LEU A 191 12.21 -3.54 7.23
CA LEU A 191 12.16 -2.11 7.02
C LEU A 191 11.59 -1.36 8.23
N LEU A 192 10.45 -1.80 8.77
CA LEU A 192 9.84 -1.19 9.95
C LEU A 192 10.70 -1.36 11.20
N SER A 193 11.38 -2.49 11.36
CA SER A 193 12.29 -2.69 12.48
C SER A 193 13.48 -1.73 12.43
N GLU A 194 14.05 -1.48 11.27
CA GLU A 194 15.14 -0.53 11.09
C GLU A 194 14.71 0.93 11.26
N THR A 195 13.52 1.28 10.80
CA THR A 195 13.06 2.68 10.79
C THR A 195 12.33 3.09 12.08
N ASN A 196 11.53 2.21 12.67
CA ASN A 196 10.70 2.53 13.83
C ASN A 196 11.29 2.07 15.15
N TRP A 197 12.10 1.01 15.17
CA TRP A 197 12.69 0.52 16.42
C TRP A 197 13.93 1.29 16.83
N GLN A 198 14.64 1.87 15.89
CA GLN A 198 15.74 2.79 16.19
C GLN A 198 15.24 4.22 16.49
N GLY A 199 13.96 4.41 16.69
CA GLY A 199 13.24 5.67 16.87
C GLY A 199 13.69 6.60 18.00
N GLY A 200 14.90 6.42 18.51
CA GLY A 200 15.59 7.39 19.31
C GLY A 200 16.56 8.31 18.56
N LEU A 201 16.83 8.04 17.28
CA LEU A 201 17.85 8.79 16.54
C LEU A 201 17.31 9.95 15.69
N PHE A 202 15.99 10.09 15.55
CA PHE A 202 15.38 11.15 14.74
C PHE A 202 14.44 12.08 15.52
N ASN A 203 14.35 11.96 16.83
CA ASN A 203 13.66 12.90 17.71
C ASN A 203 14.70 13.72 18.47
N SER A 204 15.43 14.59 17.79
CA SER A 204 16.18 15.69 18.39
C SER A 204 15.93 16.97 17.61
#